data_b7b71b8b6a37376a26a09532f0681923
#
_entry.id   b7b71b8b6a37376a26a09532f0681923
#
_cell.length_a   1.000
_cell.length_b   1.000
_cell.length_c   1.000
_cell.angle_alpha   90.00
_cell.angle_beta   90.00
_cell.angle_gamma   90.00
#
_symmetry.space_group_name_H-M   'P 1'
#
loop_
_entity.id
_entity.type
_entity.pdbx_description
1 polymer ?
#
loop_
_entity_poly.entity_id
_entity_poly.type
_entity_poly.pdbx_seq_one_letter_code
_entity_poly.pdbx_strand_id
1 'polypeptide(L)'
;MNFFRTLTLFSLAILVSNCTNDSTNDLIDATPISGNVTYLQNVKPIIDNKCLQCHGSVPTNGAPMSLVTYENVKDAVLNLGLIDRIIRNEGDDLLMPQGGPKLLQNQIEAINLWQSQGLQQ
;
A
#
# COMPACT_ATOMS: atom_id res chain seq x y z
N MET A 1 46.35 -18.40 -57.37
CA MET A 1 45.95 -17.05 -56.94
C MET A 1 44.56 -17.18 -56.35
N ASN A 2 44.48 -17.61 -55.09
CA ASN A 2 43.27 -17.99 -54.41
C ASN A 2 42.97 -16.99 -53.29
N PHE A 3 42.00 -16.13 -53.53
CA PHE A 3 41.48 -15.23 -52.53
C PHE A 3 40.54 -15.97 -51.61
N PHE A 4 41.01 -16.38 -50.46
CA PHE A 4 40.15 -16.84 -49.37
C PHE A 4 39.53 -15.62 -48.67
N ARG A 5 38.27 -15.36 -49.02
CA ARG A 5 37.42 -14.42 -48.27
C ARG A 5 36.96 -15.12 -47.00
N THR A 6 37.64 -14.84 -45.92
CA THR A 6 37.16 -15.17 -44.58
C THR A 6 35.99 -14.24 -44.23
N LEU A 7 34.81 -14.78 -44.32
CA LEU A 7 33.59 -14.13 -43.88
C LEU A 7 33.49 -14.28 -42.36
N THR A 8 33.92 -13.26 -41.64
CA THR A 8 33.76 -13.20 -40.18
C THR A 8 32.32 -12.88 -39.87
N LEU A 9 31.57 -13.90 -39.45
CA LEU A 9 30.25 -13.75 -38.91
C LEU A 9 30.36 -13.09 -37.52
N PHE A 10 30.10 -11.79 -37.48
CA PHE A 10 29.97 -11.05 -36.23
C PHE A 10 28.58 -11.37 -35.67
N SER A 11 28.53 -12.38 -34.78
CA SER A 11 27.33 -12.71 -34.02
C SER A 11 27.10 -11.62 -32.98
N LEU A 12 26.20 -10.69 -33.31
CA LEU A 12 25.73 -9.68 -32.39
C LEU A 12 24.79 -10.36 -31.40
N ALA A 13 25.31 -10.76 -30.24
CA ALA A 13 24.52 -11.22 -29.11
C ALA A 13 23.78 -10.02 -28.55
N ILE A 14 22.52 -9.88 -28.88
CA ILE A 14 21.60 -8.91 -28.26
C ILE A 14 21.31 -9.45 -26.85
N LEU A 15 21.99 -8.90 -25.86
CA LEU A 15 21.62 -9.05 -24.44
C LEU A 15 20.32 -8.28 -24.21
N VAL A 16 19.20 -8.93 -24.33
CA VAL A 16 17.91 -8.43 -23.84
C VAL A 16 18.01 -8.41 -22.31
N SER A 17 18.43 -7.26 -21.76
CA SER A 17 18.27 -6.97 -20.34
C SER A 17 16.77 -6.91 -20.08
N ASN A 18 16.21 -8.02 -19.63
CA ASN A 18 14.85 -8.07 -19.13
C ASN A 18 14.89 -7.35 -17.78
N CYS A 19 14.68 -6.03 -17.78
CA CYS A 19 14.34 -5.32 -16.56
C CYS A 19 12.95 -5.80 -16.15
N THR A 20 12.88 -6.83 -15.32
CA THR A 20 11.69 -7.07 -14.53
C THR A 20 11.58 -5.89 -13.58
N ASN A 21 10.60 -5.02 -13.82
CA ASN A 21 10.16 -4.04 -12.86
C ASN A 21 9.45 -4.79 -11.72
N ASP A 22 10.23 -5.52 -10.92
CA ASP A 22 9.78 -5.96 -9.62
C ASP A 22 9.73 -4.71 -8.75
N SER A 23 8.57 -4.07 -8.75
CA SER A 23 8.28 -3.00 -7.82
C SER A 23 8.44 -3.57 -6.41
N THR A 24 9.27 -2.91 -5.59
CA THR A 24 9.39 -3.26 -4.16
C THR A 24 8.03 -3.24 -3.45
N ASN A 25 7.03 -2.58 -4.03
CA ASN A 25 5.66 -2.59 -3.56
C ASN A 25 5.01 -3.97 -3.68
N ASP A 26 5.29 -4.73 -4.76
CA ASP A 26 4.75 -6.08 -4.94
C ASP A 26 5.31 -7.07 -3.91
N LEU A 27 6.57 -6.88 -3.50
CA LEU A 27 7.19 -7.70 -2.46
C LEU A 27 6.66 -7.37 -1.06
N ILE A 28 6.34 -6.10 -0.81
CA ILE A 28 5.76 -5.66 0.46
C ILE A 28 4.31 -6.13 0.59
N ASP A 29 3.57 -6.11 -0.52
CA ASP A 29 2.17 -6.56 -0.54
C ASP A 29 2.02 -8.07 -0.32
N ALA A 30 3.03 -8.85 -0.70
CA ALA A 30 3.04 -10.30 -0.56
C ALA A 30 3.50 -10.81 0.82
N THR A 31 4.00 -9.93 1.71
CA THR A 31 4.47 -10.35 3.04
C THR A 31 3.30 -10.41 4.01
N PRO A 32 2.88 -11.63 4.46
CA PRO A 32 1.83 -11.74 5.46
C PRO A 32 2.24 -11.07 6.77
N ILE A 33 1.35 -10.29 7.34
CA ILE A 33 1.56 -9.72 8.67
C ILE A 33 1.32 -10.81 9.69
N SER A 34 2.33 -11.12 10.49
CA SER A 34 2.26 -12.13 11.55
C SER A 34 2.71 -11.54 12.88
N GLY A 35 2.16 -12.09 13.97
CA GLY A 35 2.50 -11.64 15.32
C GLY A 35 1.55 -10.60 15.88
N ASN A 36 2.04 -9.88 16.90
CA ASN A 36 1.25 -8.86 17.59
C ASN A 36 1.26 -7.54 16.81
N VAL A 37 0.09 -7.10 16.40
CA VAL A 37 -0.08 -5.84 15.65
C VAL A 37 -0.47 -4.73 16.62
N THR A 38 0.33 -3.67 16.64
CA THR A 38 0.07 -2.49 17.48
C THR A 38 -0.19 -1.24 16.64
N TYR A 39 -0.85 -0.27 17.25
CA TYR A 39 -1.08 1.00 16.60
C TYR A 39 0.22 1.68 16.21
N LEU A 40 1.14 1.84 17.16
CA LEU A 40 2.38 2.60 16.94
C LEU A 40 3.29 1.99 15.87
N GLN A 41 3.38 0.67 15.82
CA GLN A 41 4.32 -0.01 14.93
C GLN A 41 3.72 -0.29 13.54
N ASN A 42 2.43 -0.62 13.47
CA ASN A 42 1.83 -1.14 12.25
C ASN A 42 0.78 -0.21 11.65
N VAL A 43 -0.14 0.33 12.46
CA VAL A 43 -1.29 1.09 11.95
C VAL A 43 -0.94 2.56 11.74
N LYS A 44 -0.28 3.19 12.71
CA LYS A 44 0.06 4.62 12.64
C LYS A 44 0.83 5.00 11.37
N PRO A 45 1.86 4.26 10.91
CA PRO A 45 2.54 4.59 9.66
C PRO A 45 1.63 4.55 8.43
N ILE A 46 0.63 3.67 8.40
CA ILE A 46 -0.37 3.61 7.33
C ILE A 46 -1.24 4.87 7.37
N ILE A 47 -1.78 5.20 8.53
CA ILE A 47 -2.62 6.38 8.74
C ILE A 47 -1.88 7.67 8.37
N ASP A 48 -0.66 7.83 8.88
CA ASP A 48 0.17 9.02 8.62
C ASP A 48 0.40 9.25 7.12
N ASN A 49 0.69 8.19 6.38
CA ASN A 49 1.05 8.28 4.96
C ASN A 49 -0.15 8.29 4.01
N LYS A 50 -1.29 7.72 4.42
CA LYS A 50 -2.42 7.48 3.51
C LYS A 50 -3.68 8.27 3.86
N CYS A 51 -3.82 8.73 5.09
CA CYS A 51 -5.07 9.31 5.58
C CYS A 51 -4.96 10.78 5.99
N LEU A 52 -3.84 11.19 6.61
CA LEU A 52 -3.72 12.50 7.23
C LEU A 52 -3.73 13.67 6.25
N GLN A 53 -3.53 13.43 4.96
CA GLN A 53 -3.66 14.49 3.95
C GLN A 53 -5.06 15.12 3.98
N CYS A 54 -6.10 14.29 4.20
CA CYS A 54 -7.49 14.76 4.30
C CYS A 54 -8.02 14.73 5.74
N HIS A 55 -7.61 13.73 6.53
CA HIS A 55 -8.05 13.51 7.91
C HIS A 55 -7.03 14.05 8.94
N GLY A 56 -6.39 15.17 8.65
CA GLY A 56 -5.47 15.85 9.56
C GLY A 56 -6.17 16.45 10.80
N SER A 57 -5.43 17.26 11.56
CA SER A 57 -5.97 17.97 12.74
C SER A 57 -7.17 18.88 12.39
N VAL A 58 -7.11 19.47 11.21
CA VAL A 58 -8.26 20.15 10.59
C VAL A 58 -8.58 19.34 9.34
N PRO A 59 -9.68 18.58 9.32
CA PRO A 59 -10.09 17.80 8.16
C PRO A 59 -10.35 18.67 6.93
N THR A 60 -9.95 18.16 5.76
CA THR A 60 -10.09 18.85 4.47
C THR A 60 -10.83 17.95 3.45
N ASN A 61 -11.12 18.48 2.27
CA ASN A 61 -11.74 17.75 1.16
C ASN A 61 -13.02 16.97 1.55
N GLY A 62 -13.81 17.51 2.49
CA GLY A 62 -15.06 16.87 2.93
C GLY A 62 -14.88 15.72 3.91
N ALA A 63 -13.66 15.48 4.40
CA ALA A 63 -13.42 14.47 5.42
C ALA A 63 -14.19 14.82 6.72
N PRO A 64 -15.00 13.89 7.27
CA PRO A 64 -15.88 14.21 8.41
C PRO A 64 -15.19 14.17 9.77
N MET A 65 -13.98 13.59 9.85
CA MET A 65 -13.26 13.42 11.11
C MET A 65 -11.74 13.52 10.95
N SER A 66 -11.06 13.80 12.05
CA SER A 66 -9.60 13.71 12.17
C SER A 66 -9.17 12.27 12.49
N LEU A 67 -7.99 11.86 12.00
CA LEU A 67 -7.36 10.56 12.30
C LEU A 67 -5.95 10.73 12.90
N VAL A 68 -5.67 11.86 13.52
CA VAL A 68 -4.33 12.21 14.01
C VAL A 68 -3.92 11.39 15.24
N THR A 69 -4.87 11.03 16.10
CA THR A 69 -4.57 10.36 17.36
C THR A 69 -4.99 8.89 17.35
N TYR A 70 -4.38 8.10 18.22
CA TYR A 70 -4.79 6.72 18.45
C TYR A 70 -6.30 6.61 18.73
N GLU A 71 -6.84 7.47 19.60
CA GLU A 71 -8.28 7.43 19.94
C GLU A 71 -9.17 7.76 18.74
N ASN A 72 -8.76 8.70 17.88
CA ASN A 72 -9.51 9.00 16.66
C ASN A 72 -9.56 7.80 15.71
N VAL A 73 -8.41 7.12 15.52
CA VAL A 73 -8.34 5.96 14.62
C VAL A 73 -9.11 4.78 15.21
N LYS A 74 -9.00 4.54 16.50
CA LYS A 74 -9.75 3.50 17.22
C LYS A 74 -11.26 3.71 17.09
N ASP A 75 -11.73 4.94 17.30
CA ASP A 75 -13.15 5.29 17.14
C ASP A 75 -13.61 5.09 15.68
N ALA A 76 -12.79 5.51 14.72
CA ALA A 76 -13.09 5.34 13.31
C ALA A 76 -13.21 3.88 12.90
N VAL A 77 -12.39 2.98 13.46
CA VAL A 77 -12.47 1.53 13.22
C VAL A 77 -13.72 0.94 13.87
N LEU A 78 -14.05 1.34 15.10
CA LEU A 78 -15.16 0.75 15.84
C LEU A 78 -16.53 1.29 15.44
N ASN A 79 -16.62 2.59 15.17
CA ASN A 79 -17.91 3.28 15.11
C ASN A 79 -18.17 4.01 13.79
N LEU A 80 -17.14 4.37 13.02
CA LEU A 80 -17.26 5.24 11.86
C LEU A 80 -17.01 4.52 10.52
N GLY A 81 -16.87 3.18 10.55
CA GLY A 81 -16.78 2.34 9.36
C GLY A 81 -15.46 2.47 8.57
N LEU A 82 -14.34 2.81 9.23
CA LEU A 82 -13.05 2.93 8.56
C LEU A 82 -12.72 1.68 7.76
N ILE A 83 -12.90 0.48 8.32
CA ILE A 83 -12.59 -0.77 7.63
C ILE A 83 -13.46 -0.95 6.38
N ASP A 84 -14.75 -0.70 6.47
CA ASP A 84 -15.65 -0.76 5.30
C ASP A 84 -15.15 0.14 4.16
N ARG A 85 -14.62 1.31 4.47
CA ARG A 85 -14.13 2.26 3.48
C ARG A 85 -12.87 1.80 2.78
N ILE A 86 -11.92 1.22 3.49
CA ILE A 86 -10.62 0.81 2.92
C ILE A 86 -10.67 -0.50 2.14
N ILE A 87 -11.67 -1.36 2.36
CA ILE A 87 -11.82 -2.64 1.65
C ILE A 87 -12.63 -2.54 0.36
N ARG A 88 -13.28 -1.41 0.09
CA ARG A 88 -14.10 -1.22 -1.10
C ARG A 88 -13.28 -1.39 -2.39
N ASN A 89 -13.99 -1.66 -3.48
CA ASN A 89 -13.35 -1.84 -4.78
C ASN A 89 -12.91 -0.50 -5.39
N GLU A 90 -11.90 -0.56 -6.25
CA GLU A 90 -11.52 0.57 -7.10
C GLU A 90 -12.73 1.07 -7.89
N GLY A 91 -12.91 2.40 -7.92
CA GLY A 91 -14.07 3.03 -8.57
C GLY A 91 -15.31 3.19 -7.70
N ASP A 92 -15.34 2.67 -6.48
CA ASP A 92 -16.41 2.94 -5.51
C ASP A 92 -16.21 4.36 -4.93
N ASP A 93 -17.26 5.19 -5.00
CA ASP A 93 -17.23 6.58 -4.51
C ASP A 93 -16.94 6.69 -2.99
N LEU A 94 -17.12 5.60 -2.29
CA LEU A 94 -16.90 5.51 -0.84
C LEU A 94 -15.55 4.86 -0.48
N LEU A 95 -14.74 4.47 -1.47
CA LEU A 95 -13.41 3.95 -1.23
C LEU A 95 -12.51 5.02 -0.59
N MET A 96 -11.72 4.61 0.39
CA MET A 96 -10.65 5.43 0.98
C MET A 96 -9.29 4.77 0.80
N PRO A 97 -8.23 5.55 0.53
CA PRO A 97 -8.22 7.01 0.30
C PRO A 97 -9.03 7.42 -0.93
N GLN A 98 -9.78 8.51 -0.81
CA GLN A 98 -10.57 9.02 -1.94
C GLN A 98 -9.66 9.51 -3.06
N GLY A 99 -9.97 9.10 -4.30
CA GLY A 99 -9.12 9.37 -5.46
C GLY A 99 -7.93 8.42 -5.61
N GLY A 100 -7.81 7.43 -4.73
CA GLY A 100 -6.84 6.34 -4.82
C GLY A 100 -5.36 6.74 -4.67
N PRO A 101 -4.44 5.79 -4.84
CA PRO A 101 -4.73 4.37 -5.00
C PRO A 101 -5.29 3.72 -3.71
N LYS A 102 -6.00 2.61 -3.87
CA LYS A 102 -6.42 1.76 -2.74
C LYS A 102 -5.22 1.35 -1.88
N LEU A 103 -5.45 1.11 -0.61
CA LEU A 103 -4.42 0.55 0.27
C LEU A 103 -3.96 -0.83 -0.25
N LEU A 104 -2.69 -1.13 -0.04
CA LEU A 104 -2.15 -2.46 -0.30
C LEU A 104 -2.83 -3.49 0.62
N GLN A 105 -2.91 -4.73 0.14
CA GLN A 105 -3.60 -5.79 0.87
C GLN A 105 -3.02 -6.00 2.29
N ASN A 106 -1.71 -5.98 2.42
CA ASN A 106 -1.05 -6.09 3.73
C ASN A 106 -1.34 -4.92 4.67
N GLN A 107 -1.57 -3.71 4.14
CA GLN A 107 -1.97 -2.55 4.95
C GLN A 107 -3.40 -2.72 5.48
N ILE A 108 -4.30 -3.23 4.65
CA ILE A 108 -5.66 -3.57 5.06
C ILE A 108 -5.65 -4.67 6.13
N GLU A 109 -4.84 -5.71 5.92
CA GLU A 109 -4.67 -6.80 6.88
C GLU A 109 -4.12 -6.32 8.23
N ALA A 110 -3.15 -5.37 8.23
CA ALA A 110 -2.64 -4.78 9.45
C ALA A 110 -3.74 -4.14 10.30
N ILE A 111 -4.61 -3.36 9.67
CA ILE A 111 -5.70 -2.67 10.38
C ILE A 111 -6.73 -3.69 10.88
N ASN A 112 -7.07 -4.71 10.09
CA ASN A 112 -7.99 -5.77 10.49
C ASN A 112 -7.44 -6.61 11.65
N LEU A 113 -6.16 -6.99 11.60
CA LEU A 113 -5.50 -7.73 12.68
C LEU A 113 -5.44 -6.88 13.96
N TRP A 114 -5.10 -5.60 13.83
CA TRP A 114 -5.12 -4.67 14.95
C TRP A 114 -6.49 -4.61 15.64
N GLN A 115 -7.57 -4.52 14.86
CA GLN A 115 -8.93 -4.57 15.42
C GLN A 115 -9.20 -5.90 16.13
N SER A 116 -8.91 -7.02 15.47
CA SER A 116 -9.21 -8.36 16.00
C SER A 116 -8.38 -8.72 17.23
N GLN A 117 -7.19 -8.13 17.37
CA GLN A 117 -6.29 -8.33 18.50
C GLN A 117 -6.54 -7.35 19.67
N GLY A 118 -7.62 -6.56 19.62
CA GLY A 118 -8.04 -5.71 20.72
C GLY A 118 -7.47 -4.29 20.69
N LEU A 119 -7.08 -3.79 19.51
CA LEU A 119 -6.69 -2.39 19.27
C LEU A 119 -5.54 -1.91 20.16
N GLN A 120 -4.51 -2.72 20.32
CA GLN A 120 -3.35 -2.38 21.16
C GLN A 120 -2.63 -1.13 20.66
N GLN A 121 -2.16 -0.29 21.59
CA GLN A 121 -1.45 0.96 21.29
C GLN A 121 0.00 0.74 20.85
#